data_52b5c06b099f1b753aae41458c99379e
#
_entry.id   52b5c06b099f1b753aae41458c99379e
#
_cell.length_a   1.000
_cell.length_b   1.000
_cell.length_c   1.000
_cell.angle_alpha   90.00
_cell.angle_beta   90.00
_cell.angle_gamma   90.00
#
_symmetry.space_group_name_H-M   'P 1'
#
loop_
_entity.id
_entity.type
_entity.pdbx_description
1 polymer ?
#
loop_
_entity_poly.entity_id
_entity_poly.type
_entity_poly.pdbx_seq_one_letter_code
_entity_poly.pdbx_strand_id
1 'polypeptide(L)'
;MGVLTIGEFSRLTHLSVRTLRRYHEAALLEPAVVDEITGYRYYGVDQIPTAQVIHRLRELDVPLSDVQRILRTPDPGVRAALVADHLQRLEDVLDRTRAAVVSLRRLLRPDPAPIAVELRAQSARTVAAVEAVVRGRDVATWYAGAMAELEAAVGAAATGPPGGCYDNALFEQERGHALVYLPTDAPPRTGRVHPATLPAAELAVTTHVGEHDGVEVTYGELGTWVVENAMSVAGPVREVYVVGPRDTSDPAAWRTEIGWPVFRVT
;
A
#
# COMPACT_ATOMS: atom_id res chain seq x y z
N MET A 1 -23.96 46.80 -8.43
CA MET A 1 -22.85 45.94 -7.99
C MET A 1 -21.55 46.62 -8.40
N GLY A 2 -20.56 46.74 -7.48
CA GLY A 2 -19.27 47.35 -7.82
C GLY A 2 -18.46 46.40 -8.70
N VAL A 3 -18.02 46.89 -9.84
CA VAL A 3 -17.06 46.20 -10.70
C VAL A 3 -15.66 46.75 -10.50
N LEU A 4 -14.67 45.91 -10.50
CA LEU A 4 -13.27 46.16 -10.26
C LEU A 4 -12.48 45.90 -11.54
N THR A 5 -11.52 46.72 -11.84
CA THR A 5 -10.53 46.41 -12.88
C THR A 5 -9.74 45.16 -12.48
N ILE A 6 -9.17 44.46 -13.45
CA ILE A 6 -8.33 43.29 -13.17
C ILE A 6 -7.17 43.61 -12.21
N GLY A 7 -6.64 44.85 -12.25
CA GLY A 7 -5.57 45.29 -11.33
C GLY A 7 -6.07 45.50 -9.90
N GLU A 8 -7.26 46.06 -9.71
CA GLU A 8 -7.89 46.24 -8.39
C GLU A 8 -8.27 44.85 -7.82
N PHE A 9 -8.90 43.98 -8.63
CA PHE A 9 -9.26 42.65 -8.25
C PHE A 9 -8.02 41.81 -7.85
N SER A 10 -6.92 41.95 -8.60
CA SER A 10 -5.62 41.37 -8.28
C SER A 10 -5.12 41.78 -6.89
N ARG A 11 -5.20 43.06 -6.56
CA ARG A 11 -4.78 43.57 -5.23
C ARG A 11 -5.65 43.06 -4.10
N LEU A 12 -6.96 42.96 -4.29
CA LEU A 12 -7.90 42.52 -3.25
C LEU A 12 -7.87 41.01 -3.03
N THR A 13 -7.58 40.24 -4.08
CA THR A 13 -7.51 38.75 -3.99
C THR A 13 -6.12 38.25 -3.70
N HIS A 14 -5.08 39.09 -3.79
CA HIS A 14 -3.66 38.72 -3.80
C HIS A 14 -3.26 37.75 -4.93
N LEU A 15 -4.06 37.71 -6.02
CA LEU A 15 -3.77 36.89 -7.21
C LEU A 15 -3.11 37.76 -8.28
N SER A 16 -2.09 37.26 -8.96
CA SER A 16 -1.47 37.99 -10.05
C SER A 16 -2.44 38.15 -11.23
N VAL A 17 -2.30 39.26 -11.96
CA VAL A 17 -3.07 39.48 -13.22
C VAL A 17 -2.88 38.31 -14.20
N ARG A 18 -1.69 37.71 -14.24
CA ARG A 18 -1.41 36.53 -15.05
C ARG A 18 -2.24 35.33 -14.59
N THR A 19 -2.37 35.11 -13.30
CA THR A 19 -3.20 34.04 -12.71
C THR A 19 -4.66 34.23 -13.06
N LEU A 20 -5.18 35.48 -12.92
CA LEU A 20 -6.58 35.81 -13.23
C LEU A 20 -6.88 35.58 -14.73
N ARG A 21 -5.96 35.94 -15.64
CA ARG A 21 -6.10 35.63 -17.07
C ARG A 21 -6.17 34.15 -17.34
N ARG A 22 -5.30 33.35 -16.70
CA ARG A 22 -5.33 31.89 -16.80
C ARG A 22 -6.64 31.29 -16.30
N TYR A 23 -7.20 31.85 -15.22
CA TYR A 23 -8.50 31.37 -14.71
C TYR A 23 -9.65 31.69 -15.67
N HIS A 24 -9.61 32.85 -16.34
CA HIS A 24 -10.56 33.16 -17.39
C HIS A 24 -10.38 32.22 -18.61
N GLU A 25 -9.17 32.05 -19.12
CA GLU A 25 -8.87 31.14 -20.24
C GLU A 25 -9.27 29.68 -19.95
N ALA A 26 -9.18 29.27 -18.69
CA ALA A 26 -9.60 27.94 -18.24
C ALA A 26 -11.09 27.85 -17.87
N ALA A 27 -11.89 28.90 -18.12
CA ALA A 27 -13.32 28.99 -17.74
C ALA A 27 -13.57 28.67 -16.25
N LEU A 28 -12.63 29.02 -15.35
CA LEU A 28 -12.75 28.89 -13.90
C LEU A 28 -13.33 30.16 -13.25
N LEU A 29 -12.96 31.31 -13.76
CA LEU A 29 -13.41 32.62 -13.29
C LEU A 29 -13.60 33.56 -14.48
N GLU A 30 -14.83 33.69 -14.91
CA GLU A 30 -15.19 34.60 -16.00
C GLU A 30 -15.30 36.03 -15.47
N PRO A 31 -14.77 37.06 -16.17
CA PRO A 31 -14.97 38.43 -15.79
C PRO A 31 -16.48 38.77 -15.89
N ALA A 32 -16.95 39.60 -14.95
CA ALA A 32 -18.35 40.07 -14.96
C ALA A 32 -18.67 40.89 -16.21
N VAL A 33 -17.68 41.65 -16.72
CA VAL A 33 -17.78 42.45 -17.95
C VAL A 33 -16.43 42.42 -18.69
N VAL A 34 -16.50 42.27 -20.00
CA VAL A 34 -15.36 42.56 -20.90
C VAL A 34 -15.75 43.73 -21.78
N ASP A 35 -14.99 44.79 -21.74
CA ASP A 35 -15.20 45.94 -22.60
C ASP A 35 -14.91 45.54 -24.06
N GLU A 36 -15.91 45.63 -24.91
CA GLU A 36 -15.83 45.20 -26.33
C GLU A 36 -14.87 46.04 -27.18
N ILE A 37 -14.60 47.26 -26.78
CA ILE A 37 -13.75 48.21 -27.53
C ILE A 37 -12.29 48.04 -27.11
N THR A 38 -12.03 47.97 -25.81
CA THR A 38 -10.68 47.99 -25.23
C THR A 38 -10.18 46.60 -24.84
N GLY A 39 -11.05 45.61 -24.74
CA GLY A 39 -10.77 44.28 -24.24
C GLY A 39 -10.46 44.19 -22.75
N TYR A 40 -10.70 45.32 -22.01
CA TYR A 40 -10.48 45.36 -20.57
C TYR A 40 -11.47 44.44 -19.82
N ARG A 41 -10.95 43.70 -18.83
CA ARG A 41 -11.73 42.76 -18.01
C ARG A 41 -12.07 43.40 -16.67
N TYR A 42 -13.33 43.32 -16.28
CA TYR A 42 -13.83 43.81 -14.99
C TYR A 42 -14.44 42.60 -14.22
N TYR A 43 -14.18 42.53 -12.95
CA TYR A 43 -14.64 41.48 -12.04
C TYR A 43 -15.57 42.08 -10.97
N GLY A 44 -16.60 41.30 -10.61
CA GLY A 44 -17.48 41.68 -9.49
C GLY A 44 -16.84 41.44 -8.13
N VAL A 45 -17.20 42.27 -7.15
CA VAL A 45 -16.75 42.11 -5.75
C VAL A 45 -17.21 40.75 -5.18
N ASP A 46 -18.37 40.28 -5.60
CA ASP A 46 -18.95 38.97 -5.27
C ASP A 46 -18.15 37.80 -5.80
N GLN A 47 -17.25 38.00 -6.76
CA GLN A 47 -16.38 36.96 -7.31
C GLN A 47 -15.09 36.73 -6.47
N ILE A 48 -14.80 37.62 -5.48
CA ILE A 48 -13.59 37.51 -4.64
C ILE A 48 -13.53 36.17 -3.90
N PRO A 49 -14.58 35.70 -3.20
CA PRO A 49 -14.53 34.39 -2.52
C PRO A 49 -14.29 33.24 -3.48
N THR A 50 -14.92 33.25 -4.67
CA THR A 50 -14.73 32.22 -5.68
C THR A 50 -13.29 32.19 -6.18
N ALA A 51 -12.68 33.34 -6.46
CA ALA A 51 -11.28 33.43 -6.87
C ALA A 51 -10.32 32.87 -5.83
N GLN A 52 -10.57 33.14 -4.54
CA GLN A 52 -9.78 32.60 -3.43
C GLN A 52 -9.92 31.07 -3.30
N VAL A 53 -11.14 30.54 -3.45
CA VAL A 53 -11.36 29.07 -3.45
C VAL A 53 -10.63 28.41 -4.60
N ILE A 54 -10.73 28.95 -5.83
CA ILE A 54 -10.00 28.43 -6.98
C ILE A 54 -8.50 28.41 -6.69
N HIS A 55 -7.97 29.52 -6.17
CA HIS A 55 -6.55 29.62 -5.86
C HIS A 55 -6.12 28.57 -4.84
N ARG A 56 -6.87 28.42 -3.74
CA ARG A 56 -6.58 27.44 -2.70
C ARG A 56 -6.58 26.00 -3.22
N LEU A 57 -7.57 25.63 -4.04
CA LEU A 57 -7.61 24.32 -4.66
C LEU A 57 -6.41 24.10 -5.60
N ARG A 58 -5.99 25.14 -6.32
CA ARG A 58 -4.82 25.06 -7.22
C ARG A 58 -3.48 25.00 -6.48
N GLU A 59 -3.36 25.65 -5.32
CA GLU A 59 -2.19 25.49 -4.44
C GLU A 59 -2.04 24.07 -3.90
N LEU A 60 -3.13 23.33 -3.81
CA LEU A 60 -3.17 21.93 -3.40
C LEU A 60 -3.13 20.96 -4.60
N ASP A 61 -2.72 21.43 -5.78
CA ASP A 61 -2.59 20.66 -7.01
C ASP A 61 -3.88 19.98 -7.50
N VAL A 62 -5.08 20.46 -7.06
CA VAL A 62 -6.35 19.93 -7.60
C VAL A 62 -6.41 20.20 -9.11
N PRO A 63 -6.64 19.17 -9.96
CA PRO A 63 -6.73 19.33 -11.41
C PRO A 63 -7.77 20.37 -11.82
N LEU A 64 -7.52 21.11 -12.91
CA LEU A 64 -8.44 22.16 -13.40
C LEU A 64 -9.86 21.64 -13.63
N SER A 65 -9.99 20.43 -14.18
CA SER A 65 -11.26 19.74 -14.39
C SER A 65 -12.03 19.50 -13.09
N ASP A 66 -11.31 19.11 -12.02
CA ASP A 66 -11.92 18.87 -10.71
C ASP A 66 -12.30 20.19 -10.04
N VAL A 67 -11.49 21.26 -10.19
CA VAL A 67 -11.87 22.61 -9.72
C VAL A 67 -13.15 23.08 -10.41
N GLN A 68 -13.27 22.90 -11.74
CA GLN A 68 -14.51 23.25 -12.46
C GLN A 68 -15.72 22.46 -11.94
N ARG A 69 -15.55 21.15 -11.71
CA ARG A 69 -16.63 20.29 -11.16
C ARG A 69 -17.04 20.75 -9.78
N ILE A 70 -16.09 21.05 -8.89
CA ILE A 70 -16.33 21.54 -7.52
C ILE A 70 -17.14 22.86 -7.57
N LEU A 71 -16.73 23.82 -8.42
CA LEU A 71 -17.41 25.11 -8.53
C LEU A 71 -18.83 25.01 -9.10
N ARG A 72 -19.07 24.10 -10.05
CA ARG A 72 -20.37 23.90 -10.71
C ARG A 72 -21.32 23.00 -9.92
N THR A 73 -20.84 22.29 -8.91
CA THR A 73 -21.66 21.37 -8.11
C THR A 73 -22.34 22.14 -6.98
N PRO A 74 -23.69 22.24 -6.98
CA PRO A 74 -24.41 22.95 -5.93
C PRO A 74 -24.47 22.18 -4.61
N ASP A 75 -24.47 20.83 -4.67
CA ASP A 75 -24.57 19.96 -3.51
C ASP A 75 -23.27 19.96 -2.69
N PRO A 76 -23.30 20.38 -1.40
CA PRO A 76 -22.13 20.37 -0.53
C PRO A 76 -21.55 18.98 -0.29
N GLY A 77 -22.37 17.93 -0.24
CA GLY A 77 -21.95 16.55 -0.04
C GLY A 77 -21.13 16.04 -1.22
N VAL A 78 -21.60 16.29 -2.44
CA VAL A 78 -20.87 15.93 -3.67
C VAL A 78 -19.55 16.71 -3.79
N ARG A 79 -19.56 18.00 -3.40
CA ARG A 79 -18.32 18.78 -3.35
C ARG A 79 -17.30 18.21 -2.37
N ALA A 80 -17.76 17.82 -1.17
CA ALA A 80 -16.91 17.19 -0.17
C ALA A 80 -16.33 15.87 -0.66
N ALA A 81 -17.11 15.04 -1.36
CA ALA A 81 -16.63 13.80 -1.96
C ALA A 81 -15.53 14.03 -3.00
N LEU A 82 -15.67 15.03 -3.89
CA LEU A 82 -14.65 15.37 -4.88
C LEU A 82 -13.32 15.80 -4.23
N VAL A 83 -13.39 16.52 -3.11
CA VAL A 83 -12.20 16.92 -2.35
C VAL A 83 -11.60 15.72 -1.63
N ALA A 84 -12.42 14.83 -1.06
CA ALA A 84 -11.96 13.60 -0.40
C ALA A 84 -11.25 12.65 -1.38
N ASP A 85 -11.78 12.50 -2.59
CA ASP A 85 -11.14 11.71 -3.66
C ASP A 85 -9.75 12.27 -4.04
N HIS A 86 -9.61 13.59 -4.04
CA HIS A 86 -8.30 14.21 -4.30
C HIS A 86 -7.34 14.00 -3.14
N LEU A 87 -7.80 14.14 -1.89
CA LEU A 87 -7.01 13.85 -0.70
C LEU A 87 -6.49 12.41 -0.73
N GLN A 88 -7.35 11.43 -1.02
CA GLN A 88 -6.94 10.03 -1.13
C GLN A 88 -5.85 9.83 -2.19
N ARG A 89 -5.97 10.47 -3.35
CA ARG A 89 -4.92 10.42 -4.38
C ARG A 89 -3.58 10.97 -3.90
N LEU A 90 -3.59 12.04 -3.09
CA LEU A 90 -2.36 12.61 -2.51
C LEU A 90 -1.74 11.68 -1.48
N GLU A 91 -2.56 11.03 -0.64
CA GLU A 91 -2.11 10.02 0.32
C GLU A 91 -1.47 8.82 -0.40
N ASP A 92 -2.10 8.30 -1.46
CA ASP A 92 -1.56 7.21 -2.28
C ASP A 92 -0.21 7.58 -2.94
N VAL A 93 -0.05 8.83 -3.38
CA VAL A 93 1.22 9.33 -3.94
C VAL A 93 2.30 9.43 -2.86
N LEU A 94 1.93 9.90 -1.68
CA LEU A 94 2.84 10.01 -0.54
C LEU A 94 3.37 8.63 -0.12
N ASP A 95 2.50 7.65 -0.02
CA ASP A 95 2.88 6.29 0.38
C ASP A 95 3.77 5.62 -0.66
N ARG A 96 3.45 5.76 -1.96
CA ARG A 96 4.34 5.32 -3.05
C ARG A 96 5.71 6.00 -3.00
N THR A 97 5.73 7.30 -2.70
CA THR A 97 6.99 8.06 -2.61
C THR A 97 7.83 7.58 -1.43
N ARG A 98 7.21 7.33 -0.28
CA ARG A 98 7.88 6.77 0.90
C ARG A 98 8.47 5.39 0.60
N ALA A 99 7.70 4.50 -0.03
CA ALA A 99 8.17 3.18 -0.44
C ALA A 99 9.36 3.27 -1.40
N ALA A 100 9.30 4.16 -2.40
CA ALA A 100 10.41 4.39 -3.32
C ALA A 100 11.69 4.89 -2.60
N VAL A 101 11.55 5.81 -1.64
CA VAL A 101 12.69 6.30 -0.83
C VAL A 101 13.31 5.17 -0.03
N VAL A 102 12.50 4.31 0.60
CA VAL A 102 12.98 3.13 1.33
C VAL A 102 13.74 2.19 0.40
N SER A 103 13.17 1.88 -0.77
CA SER A 103 13.81 1.02 -1.78
C SER A 103 15.14 1.58 -2.27
N LEU A 104 15.19 2.88 -2.60
CA LEU A 104 16.44 3.53 -3.03
C LEU A 104 17.49 3.55 -1.91
N ARG A 105 17.11 3.76 -0.66
CA ARG A 105 18.04 3.68 0.47
C ARG A 105 18.64 2.29 0.64
N ARG A 106 17.89 1.23 0.31
CA ARG A 106 18.41 -0.16 0.33
C ARG A 106 19.50 -0.37 -0.72
N LEU A 107 19.32 0.17 -1.94
CA LEU A 107 20.33 0.11 -3.00
C LEU A 107 21.64 0.84 -2.64
N LEU A 108 21.60 1.78 -1.70
CA LEU A 108 22.77 2.52 -1.22
C LEU A 108 23.46 1.84 -0.03
N ARG A 109 22.92 0.75 0.52
CA ARG A 109 23.60 0.00 1.58
C ARG A 109 24.75 -0.79 0.95
N PRO A 110 25.93 -0.88 1.63
CA PRO A 110 26.95 -1.83 1.24
C PRO A 110 26.38 -3.25 1.31
N ASP A 111 26.94 -4.17 0.53
CA ASP A 111 26.49 -5.56 0.44
C ASP A 111 26.08 -6.09 1.82
N PRO A 112 24.87 -6.61 1.97
CA PRO A 112 24.44 -7.16 3.25
C PRO A 112 25.40 -8.26 3.69
N ALA A 113 25.63 -8.36 4.99
CA ALA A 113 26.36 -9.51 5.53
C ALA A 113 25.66 -10.79 5.08
N PRO A 114 26.42 -11.86 4.72
CA PRO A 114 25.82 -13.11 4.26
C PRO A 114 24.71 -13.56 5.22
N ILE A 115 23.55 -13.92 4.70
CA ILE A 115 22.47 -14.44 5.53
C ILE A 115 22.88 -15.76 6.17
N ALA A 116 22.50 -15.96 7.42
CA ALA A 116 22.61 -17.26 8.06
C ALA A 116 21.49 -18.17 7.56
N VAL A 117 21.83 -19.25 6.86
CA VAL A 117 20.85 -20.24 6.38
C VAL A 117 21.12 -21.56 7.09
N GLU A 118 20.06 -22.18 7.63
CA GLU A 118 20.09 -23.53 8.18
C GLU A 118 19.21 -24.48 7.38
N LEU A 119 19.60 -25.73 7.25
CA LEU A 119 18.77 -26.78 6.76
C LEU A 119 17.99 -27.40 7.93
N ARG A 120 16.65 -27.33 7.87
CA ARG A 120 15.77 -27.79 8.95
C ARG A 120 14.77 -28.81 8.41
N ALA A 121 14.83 -30.02 8.93
CA ALA A 121 13.79 -31.00 8.66
C ALA A 121 12.53 -30.68 9.47
N GLN A 122 11.41 -30.50 8.79
CA GLN A 122 10.13 -30.28 9.41
C GLN A 122 9.21 -31.45 9.17
N SER A 123 8.71 -32.09 10.25
CA SER A 123 7.72 -33.16 10.15
C SER A 123 6.36 -32.63 9.72
N ALA A 124 5.56 -33.47 9.12
CA ALA A 124 4.16 -33.12 8.82
C ALA A 124 3.41 -32.79 10.10
N ARG A 125 2.62 -31.70 10.06
CA ARG A 125 1.80 -31.30 11.19
C ARG A 125 0.44 -30.78 10.74
N THR A 126 -0.58 -31.00 11.57
CA THR A 126 -1.91 -30.43 11.37
C THR A 126 -2.00 -29.09 12.07
N VAL A 127 -2.62 -28.11 11.43
CA VAL A 127 -2.79 -26.74 11.92
C VAL A 127 -4.22 -26.26 11.66
N ALA A 128 -4.69 -25.25 12.38
CA ALA A 128 -5.87 -24.50 11.96
C ALA A 128 -5.48 -23.54 10.85
N ALA A 129 -6.17 -23.56 9.73
CA ALA A 129 -5.80 -22.78 8.56
C ALA A 129 -6.99 -22.11 7.89
N VAL A 130 -6.70 -21.03 7.17
CA VAL A 130 -7.55 -20.39 6.15
C VAL A 130 -6.76 -20.34 4.86
N GLU A 131 -7.35 -20.77 3.77
CA GLU A 131 -6.68 -20.79 2.47
C GLU A 131 -7.56 -20.22 1.36
N ALA A 132 -6.94 -19.66 0.33
CA ALA A 132 -7.62 -19.16 -0.86
C ALA A 132 -6.65 -19.03 -2.03
N VAL A 133 -7.20 -18.90 -3.24
CA VAL A 133 -6.45 -18.41 -4.41
C VAL A 133 -6.60 -16.90 -4.46
N VAL A 134 -5.49 -16.19 -4.28
CA VAL A 134 -5.46 -14.72 -4.17
C VAL A 134 -4.58 -14.10 -5.27
N ARG A 135 -4.77 -12.82 -5.54
CA ARG A 135 -3.84 -12.04 -6.38
C ARG A 135 -2.76 -11.44 -5.50
N GLY A 136 -1.53 -11.31 -6.02
CA GLY A 136 -0.40 -10.76 -5.26
C GLY A 136 -0.72 -9.44 -4.55
N ARG A 137 -1.36 -8.50 -5.26
CA ARG A 137 -1.77 -7.20 -4.71
C ARG A 137 -2.82 -7.25 -3.58
N ASP A 138 -3.57 -8.34 -3.49
CA ASP A 138 -4.68 -8.50 -2.53
C ASP A 138 -4.24 -9.35 -1.31
N VAL A 139 -3.00 -9.91 -1.31
CA VAL A 139 -2.49 -10.81 -0.26
C VAL A 139 -2.54 -10.16 1.12
N ALA A 140 -2.07 -8.92 1.27
CA ALA A 140 -2.03 -8.25 2.57
C ALA A 140 -3.43 -8.07 3.19
N THR A 141 -4.40 -7.62 2.39
CA THR A 141 -5.79 -7.45 2.84
C THR A 141 -6.44 -8.79 3.17
N TRP A 142 -6.23 -9.81 2.34
CA TRP A 142 -6.72 -11.16 2.56
C TRP A 142 -6.11 -11.77 3.83
N TYR A 143 -4.79 -11.61 4.02
CA TYR A 143 -4.05 -12.07 5.19
C TYR A 143 -4.63 -11.50 6.50
N ALA A 144 -4.85 -10.19 6.54
CA ALA A 144 -5.40 -9.53 7.75
C ALA A 144 -6.78 -10.10 8.14
N GLY A 145 -7.65 -10.32 7.15
CA GLY A 145 -8.97 -10.91 7.40
C GLY A 145 -8.88 -12.39 7.82
N ALA A 146 -8.03 -13.17 7.17
CA ALA A 146 -7.83 -14.58 7.48
C ALA A 146 -7.22 -14.78 8.89
N MET A 147 -6.25 -13.93 9.26
CA MET A 147 -5.65 -13.96 10.60
C MET A 147 -6.65 -13.61 11.69
N ALA A 148 -7.50 -12.62 11.50
CA ALA A 148 -8.55 -12.26 12.44
C ALA A 148 -9.52 -13.44 12.69
N GLU A 149 -9.88 -14.19 11.63
CA GLU A 149 -10.71 -15.40 11.77
C GLU A 149 -10.00 -16.53 12.52
N LEU A 150 -8.72 -16.75 12.25
CA LEU A 150 -7.90 -17.73 12.95
C LEU A 150 -7.75 -17.39 14.44
N GLU A 151 -7.46 -16.13 14.76
CA GLU A 151 -7.35 -15.65 16.14
C GLU A 151 -8.68 -15.78 16.90
N ALA A 152 -9.80 -15.46 16.25
CA ALA A 152 -11.13 -15.64 16.83
C ALA A 152 -11.48 -17.12 17.08
N ALA A 153 -11.03 -18.03 16.19
CA ALA A 153 -11.35 -19.47 16.28
C ALA A 153 -10.44 -20.25 17.22
N VAL A 154 -9.16 -19.90 17.29
CA VAL A 154 -8.12 -20.63 18.04
C VAL A 154 -7.77 -19.89 19.34
N GLY A 155 -7.62 -18.58 19.34
CA GLY A 155 -7.31 -17.74 20.49
C GLY A 155 -6.16 -18.27 21.34
N ALA A 156 -6.39 -18.41 22.63
CA ALA A 156 -5.39 -18.90 23.60
C ALA A 156 -4.98 -20.38 23.43
N ALA A 157 -5.65 -21.15 22.57
CA ALA A 157 -5.27 -22.54 22.27
C ALA A 157 -4.15 -22.63 21.22
N ALA A 158 -3.61 -21.52 20.76
CA ALA A 158 -2.46 -21.51 19.88
C ALA A 158 -1.21 -22.06 20.60
N THR A 159 -0.51 -23.00 19.96
CA THR A 159 0.68 -23.66 20.52
C THR A 159 2.00 -23.14 19.94
N GLY A 160 1.94 -22.09 19.15
CA GLY A 160 3.10 -21.44 18.53
C GLY A 160 2.75 -20.24 17.68
N PRO A 161 3.76 -19.61 17.06
CA PRO A 161 3.55 -18.43 16.22
C PRO A 161 2.74 -18.78 14.97
N PRO A 162 1.98 -17.83 14.41
CA PRO A 162 1.30 -17.99 13.14
C PRO A 162 2.30 -18.09 11.99
N GLY A 163 1.82 -18.61 10.88
CA GLY A 163 2.61 -18.65 9.66
C GLY A 163 1.75 -18.66 8.40
N GLY A 164 2.44 -18.63 7.28
CA GLY A 164 1.86 -18.69 5.96
C GLY A 164 2.60 -19.65 5.03
N CYS A 165 1.89 -20.17 4.03
CA CYS A 165 2.45 -20.90 2.90
C CYS A 165 1.97 -20.20 1.63
N TYR A 166 2.91 -19.80 0.79
CA TYR A 166 2.63 -19.04 -0.42
C TYR A 166 3.16 -19.76 -1.65
N ASP A 167 2.25 -20.08 -2.57
CA ASP A 167 2.59 -20.78 -3.81
C ASP A 167 3.50 -19.90 -4.69
N ASN A 168 4.45 -20.54 -5.38
CA ASN A 168 5.33 -19.87 -6.33
C ASN A 168 4.55 -19.15 -7.46
N ALA A 169 3.37 -19.64 -7.83
CA ALA A 169 2.50 -18.99 -8.80
C ALA A 169 2.07 -17.57 -8.39
N LEU A 170 2.07 -17.21 -7.10
CA LEU A 170 1.86 -15.83 -6.64
C LEU A 170 2.93 -14.89 -7.19
N PHE A 171 4.17 -15.36 -7.29
CA PHE A 171 5.31 -14.59 -7.78
C PHE A 171 5.43 -14.67 -9.31
N GLU A 172 5.14 -15.83 -9.90
CA GLU A 172 5.30 -16.09 -11.35
C GLU A 172 4.12 -15.55 -12.18
N GLN A 173 2.89 -15.61 -11.63
CA GLN A 173 1.63 -15.34 -12.34
C GLN A 173 0.79 -14.25 -11.68
N GLU A 174 1.32 -13.59 -10.65
CA GLU A 174 0.60 -12.59 -9.81
C GLU A 174 -0.69 -13.13 -9.19
N ARG A 175 -0.89 -14.45 -9.20
CA ARG A 175 -2.05 -15.14 -8.63
C ARG A 175 -1.68 -16.59 -8.27
N GLY A 176 -1.93 -16.97 -7.03
CA GLY A 176 -1.61 -18.31 -6.55
C GLY A 176 -2.36 -18.64 -5.26
N HIS A 177 -2.16 -19.86 -4.81
CA HIS A 177 -2.69 -20.37 -3.55
C HIS A 177 -1.91 -19.77 -2.39
N ALA A 178 -2.63 -19.27 -1.39
CA ALA A 178 -2.09 -18.81 -0.11
C ALA A 178 -2.85 -19.51 1.01
N LEU A 179 -2.11 -19.97 2.00
CA LEU A 179 -2.62 -20.59 3.22
C LEU A 179 -1.97 -19.88 4.40
N VAL A 180 -2.76 -19.39 5.35
CA VAL A 180 -2.27 -18.87 6.64
C VAL A 180 -2.81 -19.74 7.76
N TYR A 181 -2.02 -19.89 8.82
CA TYR A 181 -2.33 -20.86 9.87
C TYR A 181 -1.94 -20.38 11.27
N LEU A 182 -2.63 -20.95 12.27
CA LEU A 182 -2.22 -20.97 13.66
C LEU A 182 -2.00 -22.43 14.10
N PRO A 183 -0.81 -22.75 14.68
CA PRO A 183 -0.58 -24.06 15.29
C PRO A 183 -1.50 -24.27 16.50
N THR A 184 -2.15 -25.42 16.58
CA THR A 184 -2.98 -25.84 17.72
C THR A 184 -3.13 -27.34 17.72
N ASP A 185 -3.28 -27.95 18.90
CA ASP A 185 -3.45 -29.39 19.05
C ASP A 185 -4.83 -29.88 18.59
N ALA A 186 -5.84 -29.01 18.60
CA ALA A 186 -7.21 -29.31 18.21
C ALA A 186 -7.75 -28.28 17.22
N PRO A 187 -7.39 -28.35 15.94
CA PRO A 187 -7.84 -27.39 14.93
C PRO A 187 -9.36 -27.40 14.76
N PRO A 188 -10.05 -26.25 14.96
CA PRO A 188 -11.50 -26.16 14.82
C PRO A 188 -11.95 -26.17 13.36
N ARG A 189 -13.26 -26.40 13.14
CA ARG A 189 -13.97 -26.13 11.89
C ARG A 189 -15.03 -25.08 12.13
N THR A 190 -14.77 -23.83 11.71
CA THR A 190 -15.73 -22.73 11.85
C THR A 190 -15.50 -21.68 10.80
N GLY A 191 -16.55 -21.26 10.09
CA GLY A 191 -16.41 -20.33 8.96
C GLY A 191 -15.46 -20.87 7.91
N ARG A 192 -14.40 -20.09 7.58
CA ARG A 192 -13.33 -20.52 6.66
C ARG A 192 -12.21 -21.28 7.36
N VAL A 193 -12.18 -21.29 8.69
CA VAL A 193 -11.14 -21.98 9.46
C VAL A 193 -11.38 -23.48 9.45
N HIS A 194 -10.36 -24.25 9.06
CA HIS A 194 -10.40 -25.71 8.99
C HIS A 194 -9.03 -26.33 9.31
N PRO A 195 -9.00 -27.62 9.69
CA PRO A 195 -7.74 -28.36 9.81
C PRO A 195 -7.08 -28.52 8.44
N ALA A 196 -5.80 -28.13 8.34
CA ALA A 196 -4.96 -28.37 7.17
C ALA A 196 -3.66 -29.06 7.60
N THR A 197 -3.06 -29.84 6.71
CA THR A 197 -1.80 -30.53 6.98
C THR A 197 -0.66 -29.82 6.23
N LEU A 198 0.30 -29.29 6.97
CA LEU A 198 1.58 -28.86 6.40
C LEU A 198 2.41 -30.10 6.16
N PRO A 199 2.79 -30.47 4.91
CA PRO A 199 3.55 -31.67 4.61
C PRO A 199 4.96 -31.61 5.21
N ALA A 200 5.54 -32.77 5.48
CA ALA A 200 6.94 -32.86 5.83
C ALA A 200 7.83 -32.32 4.71
N ALA A 201 8.88 -31.60 5.08
CA ALA A 201 9.83 -31.03 4.12
C ALA A 201 11.20 -30.80 4.78
N GLU A 202 12.24 -30.85 3.97
CA GLU A 202 13.53 -30.23 4.31
C GLU A 202 13.48 -28.77 3.86
N LEU A 203 13.73 -27.84 4.76
CA LEU A 203 13.64 -26.40 4.53
C LEU A 203 15.03 -25.77 4.59
N ALA A 204 15.36 -24.93 3.61
CA ALA A 204 16.39 -23.91 3.78
C ALA A 204 15.77 -22.69 4.47
N VAL A 205 16.18 -22.41 5.70
CA VAL A 205 15.54 -21.41 6.57
C VAL A 205 16.50 -20.25 6.85
N THR A 206 16.01 -19.05 6.73
CA THR A 206 16.67 -17.82 7.19
C THR A 206 15.69 -16.92 7.93
N THR A 207 16.20 -15.93 8.65
CA THR A 207 15.37 -14.96 9.38
C THR A 207 15.45 -13.59 8.75
N HIS A 208 14.32 -13.08 8.29
CA HIS A 208 14.14 -11.69 7.93
C HIS A 208 13.96 -10.84 9.19
N VAL A 209 14.66 -9.69 9.24
CA VAL A 209 14.61 -8.73 10.34
C VAL A 209 14.06 -7.41 9.83
N GLY A 210 12.99 -6.92 10.44
CA GLY A 210 12.38 -5.64 10.09
C GLY A 210 10.99 -5.77 9.47
N GLU A 211 10.56 -4.69 8.81
CA GLU A 211 9.27 -4.62 8.14
C GLU A 211 9.16 -5.62 6.99
N HIS A 212 7.97 -6.17 6.80
CA HIS A 212 7.70 -7.14 5.73
C HIS A 212 7.91 -6.58 4.31
N ASP A 213 7.85 -5.27 4.13
CA ASP A 213 8.15 -4.57 2.86
C ASP A 213 9.58 -4.83 2.34
N GLY A 214 10.45 -5.37 3.19
CA GLY A 214 11.82 -5.74 2.85
C GLY A 214 12.07 -7.20 2.58
N VAL A 215 11.06 -8.03 2.72
CA VAL A 215 11.18 -9.49 2.69
C VAL A 215 11.71 -10.02 1.36
N GLU A 216 11.41 -9.35 0.25
CA GLU A 216 11.87 -9.75 -1.09
C GLU A 216 13.40 -9.80 -1.24
N VAL A 217 14.14 -8.97 -0.50
CA VAL A 217 15.62 -9.01 -0.49
C VAL A 217 16.09 -10.31 0.15
N THR A 218 15.51 -10.65 1.31
CA THR A 218 15.83 -11.89 2.02
C THR A 218 15.43 -13.13 1.21
N TYR A 219 14.33 -13.07 0.45
CA TYR A 219 13.98 -14.10 -0.52
C TYR A 219 15.04 -14.26 -1.61
N GLY A 220 15.53 -13.15 -2.19
CA GLY A 220 16.59 -13.18 -3.20
C GLY A 220 17.90 -13.79 -2.68
N GLU A 221 18.30 -13.39 -1.46
CA GLU A 221 19.50 -13.92 -0.80
C GLU A 221 19.35 -15.41 -0.49
N LEU A 222 18.21 -15.85 0.03
CA LEU A 222 17.92 -17.26 0.29
C LEU A 222 17.91 -18.08 -1.01
N GLY A 223 17.33 -17.53 -2.09
CA GLY A 223 17.32 -18.15 -3.42
C GLY A 223 18.73 -18.32 -3.98
N THR A 224 19.58 -17.29 -3.85
CA THR A 224 21.01 -17.35 -4.23
C THR A 224 21.72 -18.47 -3.46
N TRP A 225 21.54 -18.52 -2.15
CA TRP A 225 22.14 -19.55 -1.30
C TRP A 225 21.68 -20.97 -1.73
N VAL A 226 20.38 -21.17 -2.02
CA VAL A 226 19.84 -22.46 -2.47
C VAL A 226 20.54 -22.95 -3.75
N VAL A 227 20.70 -22.07 -4.74
CA VAL A 227 21.37 -22.38 -6.00
C VAL A 227 22.86 -22.67 -5.79
N GLU A 228 23.57 -21.86 -5.02
CA GLU A 228 25.00 -22.03 -4.72
C GLU A 228 25.30 -23.32 -3.96
N ASN A 229 24.32 -23.84 -3.20
CA ASN A 229 24.46 -25.12 -2.49
C ASN A 229 23.91 -26.33 -3.26
N ALA A 230 23.74 -26.22 -4.59
CA ALA A 230 23.25 -27.27 -5.48
C ALA A 230 21.90 -27.86 -5.04
N MET A 231 21.00 -26.96 -4.63
CA MET A 231 19.63 -27.29 -4.25
C MET A 231 18.62 -26.65 -5.20
N SER A 232 17.41 -27.16 -5.20
CA SER A 232 16.27 -26.59 -5.92
C SER A 232 15.04 -26.56 -5.02
N VAL A 233 14.12 -25.62 -5.31
CA VAL A 233 12.90 -25.42 -4.54
C VAL A 233 11.86 -26.47 -4.88
N ALA A 234 11.24 -27.08 -3.86
CA ALA A 234 10.32 -28.20 -3.97
C ALA A 234 8.84 -27.87 -3.69
N GLY A 235 8.49 -26.59 -3.49
CA GLY A 235 7.10 -26.24 -3.16
C GLY A 235 6.95 -24.80 -2.68
N PRO A 236 5.77 -24.47 -2.10
CA PRO A 236 5.48 -23.15 -1.62
C PRO A 236 6.42 -22.74 -0.50
N VAL A 237 6.81 -21.46 -0.50
CA VAL A 237 7.56 -20.89 0.61
C VAL A 237 6.71 -20.90 1.89
N ARG A 238 7.38 -21.12 3.01
CA ARG A 238 6.78 -21.10 4.36
C ARG A 238 7.32 -19.94 5.15
N GLU A 239 6.44 -19.13 5.67
CA GLU A 239 6.78 -18.05 6.60
C GLU A 239 6.28 -18.41 8.00
N VAL A 240 7.05 -18.02 9.02
CA VAL A 240 6.66 -18.07 10.42
C VAL A 240 6.87 -16.70 11.02
N TYR A 241 5.81 -16.08 11.51
CA TYR A 241 5.82 -14.73 12.05
C TYR A 241 6.16 -14.77 13.54
N VAL A 242 7.46 -14.85 13.84
CA VAL A 242 7.99 -15.06 15.20
C VAL A 242 7.73 -13.86 16.09
N VAL A 243 8.04 -12.65 15.60
CA VAL A 243 7.73 -11.37 16.26
C VAL A 243 7.14 -10.44 15.21
N GLY A 244 6.01 -9.85 15.50
CA GLY A 244 5.32 -8.96 14.55
C GLY A 244 4.59 -7.80 15.23
N PRO A 245 3.73 -7.09 14.49
CA PRO A 245 2.98 -5.93 15.00
C PRO A 245 2.10 -6.23 16.22
N ARG A 246 1.71 -7.49 16.42
CA ARG A 246 0.94 -7.94 17.60
C ARG A 246 1.78 -8.06 18.86
N ASP A 247 3.12 -8.20 18.71
CA ASP A 247 4.05 -8.41 19.83
C ASP A 247 4.75 -7.12 20.23
N THR A 248 5.07 -6.27 19.26
CA THR A 248 5.73 -4.97 19.47
C THR A 248 5.42 -3.98 18.34
N SER A 249 5.32 -2.70 18.68
CA SER A 249 5.17 -1.61 17.71
C SER A 249 6.50 -1.15 17.08
N ASP A 250 7.65 -1.70 17.52
CA ASP A 250 8.95 -1.40 16.95
C ASP A 250 9.24 -2.33 15.75
N PRO A 251 9.18 -1.83 14.50
CA PRO A 251 9.41 -2.65 13.33
C PRO A 251 10.83 -3.25 13.27
N ALA A 252 11.82 -2.62 13.88
CA ALA A 252 13.18 -3.15 13.92
C ALA A 252 13.32 -4.45 14.74
N ALA A 253 12.36 -4.71 15.62
CA ALA A 253 12.28 -5.94 16.41
C ALA A 253 11.54 -7.08 15.71
N TRP A 254 10.83 -6.83 14.59
CA TRP A 254 10.08 -7.87 13.91
C TRP A 254 11.00 -8.93 13.31
N ARG A 255 10.53 -10.19 13.35
CA ARG A 255 11.27 -11.38 12.91
C ARG A 255 10.31 -12.29 12.16
N THR A 256 10.63 -12.57 10.90
CA THR A 256 9.92 -13.55 10.09
C THR A 256 10.92 -14.63 9.66
N GLU A 257 10.72 -15.87 10.07
CA GLU A 257 11.46 -16.98 9.48
C GLU A 257 10.89 -17.28 8.10
N ILE A 258 11.77 -17.41 7.12
CA ILE A 258 11.45 -17.78 5.74
C ILE A 258 12.08 -19.13 5.48
N GLY A 259 11.27 -20.11 5.15
CA GLY A 259 11.71 -21.48 4.86
C GLY A 259 11.28 -21.92 3.46
N TRP A 260 12.22 -22.21 2.57
CA TRP A 260 11.91 -22.84 1.29
C TRP A 260 12.08 -24.35 1.38
N PRO A 261 11.03 -25.14 1.01
CA PRO A 261 11.21 -26.56 0.81
C PRO A 261 12.23 -26.81 -0.30
N VAL A 262 13.26 -27.61 -0.02
CA VAL A 262 14.37 -27.82 -0.94
C VAL A 262 14.68 -29.29 -1.11
N PHE A 263 15.32 -29.67 -2.22
CA PHE A 263 15.91 -30.95 -2.47
C PHE A 263 17.25 -30.80 -3.19
N ARG A 264 18.14 -31.76 -3.05
CA ARG A 264 19.42 -31.75 -3.75
C ARG A 264 19.25 -32.06 -5.23
N VAL A 265 19.86 -31.26 -6.07
CA VAL A 265 19.97 -31.56 -7.50
C VAL A 265 21.15 -32.52 -7.69
N THR A 266 20.91 -33.71 -8.21
CA THR A 266 21.93 -34.73 -8.52
C THR A 266 22.49 -34.53 -9.91
#